data_e058de10bf92108745e4b6481e328bb4
#
_entry.id   e058de10bf92108745e4b6481e328bb4
#
_cell.length_a   1.000
_cell.length_b   1.000
_cell.length_c   1.000
_cell.angle_alpha   90.00
_cell.angle_beta   90.00
_cell.angle_gamma   90.00
#
_symmetry.space_group_name_H-M   'P 1'
#
loop_
_entity.id
_entity.type
_entity.pdbx_description
1 polymer ?
#
loop_
_entity_poly.entity_id
_entity_poly.type
_entity_poly.pdbx_seq_one_letter_code
_entity_poly.pdbx_strand_id
1 'polypeptide(L)'
;MQGAEQPSRQRRVKLKPLKNLRPSGPSTLKPHNDKKVLLEAMKYRYATKKFDPEKIISDEDFEPLLEAARLSPTSFGMEPWKILVIQNRKIREEMMPYGWGARAGLSGASHFVVFLANKREDITFGSPYADHMLKDIHQVPPEVYDFYSQVYTRFGKEEMKILDSERTALDWTSKQAYIVMANMMTMAAYMGIDSCPLEGFNPADMTRLLGEEHHLFDTRHYGIAVMAAFGYRAETPHRDKSRKPLSESVEWVR
;
A
#
# COMPACT_ATOMS: atom_id res chain seq x y z
N MET A 1 25.20 14.41 37.73
CA MET A 1 23.76 14.15 37.63
C MET A 1 23.35 14.55 36.22
N GLN A 2 23.31 13.58 35.30
CA GLN A 2 22.87 13.81 33.92
C GLN A 2 21.44 13.32 33.83
N GLY A 3 20.52 14.26 33.51
CA GLY A 3 19.12 13.97 33.30
C GLY A 3 18.92 13.21 32.00
N ALA A 4 18.40 12.00 32.11
CA ALA A 4 17.96 11.21 30.96
C ALA A 4 16.71 11.89 30.38
N GLU A 5 16.82 12.48 29.19
CA GLU A 5 15.67 12.89 28.37
C GLU A 5 14.83 11.66 28.01
N GLN A 6 13.60 11.64 28.46
CA GLN A 6 12.62 10.63 28.01
C GLN A 6 12.32 10.82 26.53
N PRO A 7 12.28 9.74 25.73
CA PRO A 7 11.91 9.83 24.33
C PRO A 7 10.49 10.42 24.19
N SER A 8 10.35 11.48 23.41
CA SER A 8 9.10 12.16 23.15
C SER A 8 8.07 11.16 22.62
N ARG A 9 6.97 10.98 23.36
CA ARG A 9 5.80 10.20 22.91
C ARG A 9 5.32 10.74 21.59
N GLN A 10 5.55 9.98 20.51
CA GLN A 10 5.00 10.27 19.20
C GLN A 10 3.47 10.38 19.36
N ARG A 11 2.93 11.56 19.05
CA ARG A 11 1.47 11.77 19.00
C ARG A 11 0.94 10.89 17.86
N ARG A 12 0.30 9.78 18.18
CA ARG A 12 -0.59 9.09 17.27
C ARG A 12 -1.73 10.05 16.93
N VAL A 13 -1.70 10.64 15.75
CA VAL A 13 -2.84 11.40 15.23
C VAL A 13 -3.99 10.39 15.13
N LYS A 14 -4.99 10.52 15.99
CA LYS A 14 -6.24 9.79 15.84
C LYS A 14 -6.95 10.41 14.66
N LEU A 15 -6.84 9.79 13.49
CA LEU A 15 -7.74 10.06 12.38
C LEU A 15 -9.16 9.93 12.93
N LYS A 16 -10.01 10.93 12.69
CA LYS A 16 -11.44 10.81 13.01
C LYS A 16 -11.93 9.58 12.24
N PRO A 17 -12.60 8.61 12.89
CA PRO A 17 -13.15 7.50 12.15
C PRO A 17 -14.07 8.08 11.08
N LEU A 18 -13.74 7.81 9.81
CA LEU A 18 -14.67 8.02 8.71
C LEU A 18 -15.96 7.33 9.15
N LYS A 19 -17.05 8.09 9.25
CA LYS A 19 -18.36 7.55 9.61
C LYS A 19 -18.56 6.34 8.70
N ASN A 20 -18.73 5.16 9.30
CA ASN A 20 -18.92 3.89 8.63
C ASN A 20 -19.81 4.06 7.39
N LEU A 21 -19.22 4.29 6.24
CA LEU A 21 -19.88 4.15 4.96
C LEU A 21 -20.00 2.65 4.69
N ARG A 22 -20.90 1.97 5.44
CA ARG A 22 -21.43 0.69 4.95
C ARG A 22 -22.17 1.06 3.68
N PRO A 23 -21.78 0.52 2.51
CA PRO A 23 -22.64 0.66 1.36
C PRO A 23 -23.97 0.00 1.73
N SER A 24 -25.00 0.81 1.90
CA SER A 24 -26.36 0.34 2.13
C SER A 24 -26.87 -0.25 0.81
N GLY A 25 -26.68 -1.55 0.61
CA GLY A 25 -27.16 -2.28 -0.57
C GLY A 25 -26.25 -2.15 -1.81
N PRO A 26 -26.63 -2.79 -2.93
CA PRO A 26 -25.89 -2.69 -4.18
C PRO A 26 -25.80 -1.22 -4.60
N SER A 27 -24.56 -0.79 -4.91
CA SER A 27 -24.28 0.59 -5.30
C SER A 27 -25.24 1.07 -6.40
N THR A 28 -26.05 2.08 -6.08
CA THR A 28 -26.91 2.75 -7.06
C THR A 28 -26.14 3.77 -7.91
N LEU A 29 -24.82 3.89 -7.69
CA LEU A 29 -23.96 4.75 -8.47
C LEU A 29 -23.97 4.27 -9.92
N LYS A 30 -24.55 5.08 -10.80
CA LYS A 30 -24.37 4.89 -12.25
C LYS A 30 -22.90 5.14 -12.54
N PRO A 31 -22.19 4.16 -13.16
CA PRO A 31 -20.80 4.39 -13.52
C PRO A 31 -20.70 5.64 -14.39
N HIS A 32 -19.81 6.56 -14.01
CA HIS A 32 -19.46 7.68 -14.87
C HIS A 32 -18.90 7.13 -16.18
N ASN A 33 -19.60 7.34 -17.29
CA ASN A 33 -19.19 6.84 -18.61
C ASN A 33 -18.06 7.66 -19.26
N ASP A 34 -17.41 8.56 -18.53
CA ASP A 34 -16.31 9.34 -19.11
C ASP A 34 -14.99 8.56 -19.08
N LYS A 35 -14.89 7.62 -20.01
CA LYS A 35 -13.68 6.83 -20.27
C LYS A 35 -12.46 7.71 -20.54
N LYS A 36 -12.65 8.92 -21.07
CA LYS A 36 -11.55 9.82 -21.42
C LYS A 36 -10.86 10.35 -20.18
N VAL A 37 -11.60 10.77 -19.17
CA VAL A 37 -11.03 11.33 -17.92
C VAL A 37 -10.10 10.33 -17.24
N LEU A 38 -10.52 9.07 -17.09
CA LEU A 38 -9.69 8.04 -16.48
C LEU A 38 -8.45 7.73 -17.33
N LEU A 39 -8.60 7.65 -18.67
CA LEU A 39 -7.47 7.44 -19.56
C LEU A 39 -6.48 8.60 -19.53
N GLU A 40 -6.95 9.83 -19.44
CA GLU A 40 -6.07 11.00 -19.28
C GLU A 40 -5.33 10.98 -17.94
N ALA A 41 -5.98 10.59 -16.84
CA ALA A 41 -5.30 10.37 -15.56
C ALA A 41 -4.20 9.29 -15.67
N MET A 42 -4.48 8.19 -16.35
CA MET A 42 -3.46 7.15 -16.61
C MET A 42 -2.31 7.65 -17.50
N LYS A 43 -2.57 8.55 -18.44
CA LYS A 43 -1.53 9.20 -19.25
C LYS A 43 -0.75 10.22 -18.43
N TYR A 44 -1.42 11.01 -17.59
CA TYR A 44 -0.80 11.99 -16.69
C TYR A 44 0.16 11.36 -15.70
N ARG A 45 -0.22 10.21 -15.09
CA ARG A 45 0.60 9.51 -14.09
C ARG A 45 2.01 9.21 -14.63
N TYR A 46 3.00 9.74 -13.98
CA TYR A 46 4.42 9.53 -14.27
C TYR A 46 5.16 9.10 -12.99
N ALA A 47 6.28 8.41 -13.13
CA ALA A 47 7.16 8.13 -12.00
C ALA A 47 8.03 9.35 -11.72
N THR A 48 7.48 10.30 -11.00
CA THR A 48 8.03 11.62 -10.74
C THR A 48 9.36 11.51 -10.03
N LYS A 49 10.41 12.12 -10.63
CA LYS A 49 11.78 12.03 -10.13
C LYS A 49 12.17 13.20 -9.23
N LYS A 50 11.45 14.31 -9.32
CA LYS A 50 11.69 15.50 -8.53
C LYS A 50 10.37 16.11 -8.09
N PHE A 51 10.16 16.15 -6.79
CA PHE A 51 8.97 16.75 -6.18
C PHE A 51 9.29 18.19 -5.74
N ASP A 52 8.26 19.03 -5.72
CA ASP A 52 8.28 20.39 -5.19
C ASP A 52 8.07 20.33 -3.68
N PRO A 53 9.07 20.59 -2.85
CA PRO A 53 8.96 20.47 -1.40
C PRO A 53 8.08 21.52 -0.75
N GLU A 54 7.77 22.62 -1.48
CA GLU A 54 6.91 23.70 -1.00
C GLU A 54 5.43 23.40 -1.22
N LYS A 55 5.11 22.44 -2.10
CA LYS A 55 3.75 22.03 -2.39
C LYS A 55 3.36 20.79 -1.59
N ILE A 56 2.54 21.02 -0.59
CA ILE A 56 2.06 19.96 0.29
C ILE A 56 0.63 19.57 -0.09
N ILE A 57 0.38 18.27 -0.21
CA ILE A 57 -0.98 17.73 -0.34
C ILE A 57 -1.68 17.97 1.00
N SER A 58 -2.89 18.53 0.98
CA SER A 58 -3.70 18.68 2.17
C SER A 58 -4.17 17.32 2.72
N ASP A 59 -4.50 17.25 4.01
CA ASP A 59 -5.08 16.03 4.58
C ASP A 59 -6.40 15.67 3.87
N GLU A 60 -7.20 16.68 3.49
CA GLU A 60 -8.45 16.52 2.75
C GLU A 60 -8.22 15.87 1.37
N ASP A 61 -7.15 16.26 0.66
CA ASP A 61 -6.80 15.69 -0.64
C ASP A 61 -6.09 14.33 -0.52
N PHE A 62 -5.43 14.04 0.60
CA PHE A 62 -4.76 12.76 0.81
C PHE A 62 -5.70 11.65 1.29
N GLU A 63 -6.77 12.01 2.00
CA GLU A 63 -7.77 11.06 2.52
C GLU A 63 -8.42 10.20 1.43
N PRO A 64 -8.84 10.73 0.24
CA PRO A 64 -9.35 9.91 -0.86
C PRO A 64 -8.34 8.88 -1.39
N LEU A 65 -7.04 9.14 -1.31
CA LEU A 65 -6.01 8.18 -1.69
C LEU A 65 -5.97 7.01 -0.70
N LEU A 66 -6.08 7.29 0.59
CA LEU A 66 -6.16 6.27 1.63
C LEU A 66 -7.45 5.44 1.51
N GLU A 67 -8.56 6.08 1.15
CA GLU A 67 -9.83 5.38 0.91
C GLU A 67 -9.76 4.49 -0.34
N ALA A 68 -9.11 4.94 -1.42
CA ALA A 68 -8.84 4.10 -2.59
C ALA A 68 -7.98 2.88 -2.24
N ALA A 69 -7.02 3.04 -1.32
CA ALA A 69 -6.25 1.94 -0.77
C ALA A 69 -7.16 0.94 -0.04
N ARG A 70 -7.98 1.45 0.89
CA ARG A 70 -8.87 0.64 1.73
C ARG A 70 -9.92 -0.14 0.91
N LEU A 71 -10.41 0.44 -0.17
CA LEU A 71 -11.39 -0.17 -1.08
C LEU A 71 -10.76 -1.08 -2.13
N SER A 72 -9.44 -1.27 -2.10
CA SER A 72 -8.77 -2.14 -3.06
C SER A 72 -9.13 -3.61 -2.85
N PRO A 73 -9.38 -4.37 -3.93
CA PRO A 73 -9.65 -5.80 -3.81
C PRO A 73 -8.37 -6.56 -3.43
N THR A 74 -8.54 -7.59 -2.63
CA THR A 74 -7.46 -8.53 -2.32
C THR A 74 -7.95 -9.96 -2.44
N SER A 75 -7.03 -10.90 -2.65
CA SER A 75 -7.37 -12.32 -2.73
C SER A 75 -8.01 -12.78 -1.43
N PHE A 76 -9.15 -13.48 -1.54
CA PHE A 76 -9.98 -13.91 -0.43
C PHE A 76 -10.49 -12.78 0.49
N GLY A 77 -10.36 -11.53 0.10
CA GLY A 77 -10.68 -10.40 0.98
C GLY A 77 -9.79 -10.28 2.22
N MET A 78 -8.64 -10.96 2.23
CA MET A 78 -7.80 -11.05 3.42
C MET A 78 -7.09 -9.75 3.80
N GLU A 79 -7.03 -8.77 2.89
CA GLU A 79 -6.39 -7.45 3.11
C GLU A 79 -5.03 -7.53 3.84
N PRO A 80 -4.09 -8.42 3.41
CA PRO A 80 -2.87 -8.70 4.17
C PRO A 80 -1.83 -7.60 3.97
N TRP A 81 -2.20 -6.38 4.31
CA TRP A 81 -1.37 -5.20 4.12
C TRP A 81 -1.64 -4.12 5.20
N LYS A 82 -0.67 -3.23 5.35
CA LYS A 82 -0.77 -2.04 6.20
C LYS A 82 0.01 -0.90 5.55
N ILE A 83 -0.44 0.33 5.77
CA ILE A 83 0.23 1.53 5.28
C ILE A 83 0.86 2.30 6.45
N LEU A 84 2.12 2.72 6.27
CA LEU A 84 2.76 3.74 7.07
C LEU A 84 2.94 4.99 6.23
N VAL A 85 2.41 6.11 6.68
CA VAL A 85 2.65 7.43 6.09
C VAL A 85 3.77 8.10 6.90
N ILE A 86 4.96 8.18 6.33
CA ILE A 86 6.15 8.72 7.00
C ILE A 86 6.26 10.21 6.73
N GLN A 87 5.76 11.05 7.65
CA GLN A 87 5.85 12.50 7.56
C GLN A 87 6.99 13.08 8.41
N ASN A 88 7.56 12.29 9.31
CA ASN A 88 8.68 12.70 10.13
C ASN A 88 9.95 12.84 9.28
N ARG A 89 10.44 14.08 9.12
CA ARG A 89 11.61 14.41 8.29
C ARG A 89 12.88 13.70 8.76
N LYS A 90 13.10 13.59 10.07
CA LYS A 90 14.26 12.90 10.62
C LYS A 90 14.28 11.43 10.22
N ILE A 91 13.14 10.73 10.32
CA ILE A 91 13.05 9.33 9.88
C ILE A 91 13.29 9.23 8.37
N ARG A 92 12.76 10.15 7.55
CA ARG A 92 13.04 10.16 6.11
C ARG A 92 14.54 10.35 5.81
N GLU A 93 15.23 11.20 6.55
CA GLU A 93 16.67 11.40 6.45
C GLU A 93 17.44 10.14 6.81
N GLU A 94 17.07 9.46 7.88
CA GLU A 94 17.66 8.19 8.31
C GLU A 94 17.40 7.05 7.31
N MET A 95 16.33 7.10 6.52
CA MET A 95 16.04 6.15 5.43
C MET A 95 16.92 6.36 4.20
N MET A 96 17.47 7.55 3.98
CA MET A 96 18.22 7.91 2.77
C MET A 96 19.38 6.96 2.41
N PRO A 97 20.22 6.52 3.37
CA PRO A 97 21.33 5.60 3.07
C PRO A 97 20.86 4.27 2.49
N TYR A 98 19.69 3.80 2.90
CA TYR A 98 19.16 2.49 2.55
C TYR A 98 18.19 2.53 1.35
N GLY A 99 17.73 3.73 0.95
CA GLY A 99 16.76 3.96 -0.11
C GLY A 99 17.38 4.54 -1.37
N TRP A 100 18.31 3.83 -2.03
CA TRP A 100 19.06 4.36 -3.19
C TRP A 100 18.16 4.83 -4.33
N GLY A 101 17.02 4.18 -4.57
CA GLY A 101 16.00 4.60 -5.54
C GLY A 101 14.92 5.52 -4.99
N ALA A 102 14.87 5.71 -3.67
CA ALA A 102 13.82 6.46 -2.97
C ALA A 102 14.23 7.89 -2.58
N ARG A 103 15.50 8.27 -2.73
CA ARG A 103 16.07 9.53 -2.23
C ARG A 103 15.27 10.77 -2.62
N ALA A 104 14.89 10.88 -3.87
CA ALA A 104 14.11 12.03 -4.35
C ALA A 104 12.72 12.13 -3.71
N GLY A 105 12.05 10.99 -3.49
CA GLY A 105 10.79 10.92 -2.77
C GLY A 105 10.94 11.23 -1.29
N LEU A 106 11.98 10.68 -0.65
CA LEU A 106 12.26 10.92 0.77
C LEU A 106 12.53 12.39 1.08
N SER A 107 13.28 13.09 0.20
CA SER A 107 13.64 14.49 0.41
C SER A 107 12.56 15.49 0.01
N GLY A 108 11.82 15.24 -1.08
CA GLY A 108 10.99 16.27 -1.69
C GLY A 108 9.50 15.98 -1.74
N ALA A 109 9.06 14.72 -1.55
CA ALA A 109 7.65 14.40 -1.64
C ALA A 109 6.86 14.93 -0.44
N SER A 110 5.64 15.39 -0.68
CA SER A 110 4.70 15.77 0.35
C SER A 110 4.42 14.61 1.31
N HIS A 111 4.03 13.46 0.78
CA HIS A 111 3.77 12.25 1.55
C HIS A 111 4.67 11.11 1.08
N PHE A 112 5.30 10.43 2.03
CA PHE A 112 6.09 9.22 1.76
C PHE A 112 5.41 8.03 2.41
N VAL A 113 5.12 7.00 1.61
CA VAL A 113 4.30 5.87 2.02
C VAL A 113 5.09 4.58 1.93
N VAL A 114 5.07 3.81 3.01
CA VAL A 114 5.60 2.44 3.07
C VAL A 114 4.43 1.47 3.14
N PHE A 115 4.37 0.56 2.18
CA PHE A 115 3.38 -0.51 2.16
C PHE A 115 4.00 -1.74 2.81
N LEU A 116 3.40 -2.17 3.90
CA LEU A 116 3.73 -3.38 4.62
C LEU A 116 2.84 -4.52 4.13
N ALA A 117 3.38 -5.73 4.14
CA ALA A 117 2.66 -6.96 3.84
C ALA A 117 2.76 -7.93 5.00
N ASN A 118 1.66 -8.63 5.31
CA ASN A 118 1.63 -9.60 6.40
C ASN A 118 2.49 -10.83 6.09
N LYS A 119 3.10 -11.38 7.11
CA LYS A 119 3.91 -12.57 7.03
C LYS A 119 3.06 -13.85 7.11
N ARG A 120 3.73 -14.99 6.90
CA ARG A 120 3.08 -16.31 6.80
C ARG A 120 2.19 -16.66 7.97
N GLU A 121 2.61 -16.33 9.20
CA GLU A 121 1.86 -16.62 10.41
C GLU A 121 0.44 -16.00 10.34
N ASP A 122 0.33 -14.74 9.93
CA ASP A 122 -0.92 -14.01 9.88
C ASP A 122 -1.87 -14.53 8.80
N ILE A 123 -1.34 -14.93 7.66
CA ILE A 123 -2.15 -15.43 6.52
C ILE A 123 -2.42 -16.93 6.60
N THR A 124 -1.94 -17.61 7.63
CA THR A 124 -2.31 -19.01 7.88
C THR A 124 -3.73 -19.08 8.40
N PHE A 125 -4.55 -19.98 7.85
CA PHE A 125 -5.93 -20.15 8.31
C PHE A 125 -5.99 -20.50 9.80
N GLY A 126 -6.90 -19.85 10.54
CA GLY A 126 -7.01 -20.00 11.99
C GLY A 126 -6.01 -19.13 12.78
N SER A 127 -5.18 -18.32 12.12
CA SER A 127 -4.42 -17.29 12.83
C SER A 127 -5.35 -16.21 13.39
N PRO A 128 -4.93 -15.48 14.44
CA PRO A 128 -5.74 -14.38 14.97
C PRO A 128 -6.10 -13.33 13.91
N TYR A 129 -5.18 -13.06 12.96
CA TYR A 129 -5.44 -12.14 11.86
C TYR A 129 -6.49 -12.68 10.89
N ALA A 130 -6.32 -13.93 10.41
CA ALA A 130 -7.27 -14.54 9.48
C ALA A 130 -8.68 -14.68 10.11
N ASP A 131 -8.75 -15.04 11.38
CA ASP A 131 -10.00 -15.13 12.12
C ASP A 131 -10.66 -13.78 12.28
N HIS A 132 -9.91 -12.74 12.61
CA HIS A 132 -10.42 -11.37 12.68
C HIS A 132 -11.02 -10.94 11.33
N MET A 133 -10.29 -11.16 10.22
CA MET A 133 -10.81 -10.81 8.89
C MET A 133 -12.10 -11.55 8.55
N LEU A 134 -12.11 -12.86 8.75
CA LEU A 134 -13.26 -13.67 8.34
C LEU A 134 -14.46 -13.53 9.28
N LYS A 135 -14.24 -13.55 10.60
CA LYS A 135 -15.33 -13.56 11.60
C LYS A 135 -15.83 -12.16 11.93
N ASP A 136 -14.91 -11.19 12.15
CA ASP A 136 -15.29 -9.87 12.64
C ASP A 136 -15.53 -8.87 11.49
N ILE A 137 -14.68 -8.88 10.47
CA ILE A 137 -14.78 -7.93 9.36
C ILE A 137 -15.79 -8.41 8.32
N HIS A 138 -15.61 -9.63 7.79
CA HIS A 138 -16.47 -10.17 6.74
C HIS A 138 -17.73 -10.84 7.31
N GLN A 139 -17.76 -11.15 8.59
CA GLN A 139 -18.89 -11.80 9.26
C GLN A 139 -19.34 -13.08 8.53
N VAL A 140 -18.35 -13.90 8.14
CA VAL A 140 -18.61 -15.17 7.45
C VAL A 140 -19.45 -16.07 8.36
N PRO A 141 -20.61 -16.58 7.88
CA PRO A 141 -21.44 -17.45 8.68
C PRO A 141 -20.69 -18.73 9.13
N PRO A 142 -20.93 -19.23 10.36
CA PRO A 142 -20.22 -20.39 10.90
C PRO A 142 -20.25 -21.62 9.97
N GLU A 143 -21.37 -21.87 9.33
CA GLU A 143 -21.56 -22.98 8.40
C GLU A 143 -20.73 -22.84 7.10
N VAL A 144 -20.31 -21.63 6.74
CA VAL A 144 -19.49 -21.34 5.58
C VAL A 144 -18.00 -21.34 5.95
N TYR A 145 -17.69 -21.05 7.21
CA TYR A 145 -16.32 -20.93 7.69
C TYR A 145 -15.50 -22.22 7.49
N ASP A 146 -16.08 -23.40 7.77
CA ASP A 146 -15.41 -24.69 7.59
C ASP A 146 -15.10 -24.98 6.11
N PHE A 147 -16.04 -24.69 5.23
CA PHE A 147 -15.81 -24.80 3.79
C PHE A 147 -14.70 -23.83 3.33
N TYR A 148 -14.76 -22.61 3.81
CA TYR A 148 -13.74 -21.58 3.49
C TYR A 148 -12.35 -22.01 3.98
N SER A 149 -12.27 -22.64 5.16
CA SER A 149 -11.05 -23.23 5.72
C SER A 149 -10.41 -24.23 4.77
N GLN A 150 -11.21 -25.17 4.25
CA GLN A 150 -10.71 -26.21 3.34
C GLN A 150 -10.20 -25.60 2.04
N VAL A 151 -10.98 -24.69 1.42
CA VAL A 151 -10.61 -24.05 0.15
C VAL A 151 -9.35 -23.20 0.31
N TYR A 152 -9.28 -22.37 1.34
CA TYR A 152 -8.14 -21.50 1.58
C TYR A 152 -6.87 -22.28 1.92
N THR A 153 -7.00 -23.34 2.74
CA THR A 153 -5.86 -24.19 3.11
C THR A 153 -5.33 -24.94 1.88
N ARG A 154 -6.19 -25.54 1.07
CA ARG A 154 -5.80 -26.20 -0.18
C ARG A 154 -5.10 -25.22 -1.14
N PHE A 155 -5.71 -24.04 -1.35
CA PHE A 155 -5.10 -22.97 -2.16
C PHE A 155 -3.71 -22.61 -1.66
N GLY A 156 -3.56 -22.39 -0.35
CA GLY A 156 -2.30 -21.92 0.23
C GLY A 156 -1.20 -22.96 0.29
N LYS A 157 -1.53 -24.23 0.54
CA LYS A 157 -0.56 -25.32 0.73
C LYS A 157 -0.29 -26.13 -0.52
N GLU A 158 -1.32 -26.40 -1.32
CA GLU A 158 -1.24 -27.38 -2.41
C GLU A 158 -1.17 -26.70 -3.78
N GLU A 159 -2.09 -25.76 -4.05
CA GLU A 159 -2.23 -25.16 -5.38
C GLU A 159 -1.20 -24.05 -5.62
N MET A 160 -1.18 -23.03 -4.77
CA MET A 160 -0.30 -21.87 -4.95
C MET A 160 0.98 -21.94 -4.11
N LYS A 161 1.05 -22.85 -3.14
CA LYS A 161 2.21 -23.08 -2.27
C LYS A 161 2.74 -21.83 -1.58
N ILE A 162 1.85 -20.89 -1.27
CA ILE A 162 2.20 -19.61 -0.65
C ILE A 162 2.67 -19.78 0.80
N LEU A 163 2.31 -20.90 1.44
CA LEU A 163 2.68 -21.20 2.83
C LEU A 163 3.95 -22.03 2.97
N ASP A 164 4.64 -22.35 1.86
CA ASP A 164 5.85 -23.18 1.88
C ASP A 164 7.02 -22.52 2.63
N SER A 165 7.10 -21.19 2.58
CA SER A 165 8.14 -20.41 3.25
C SER A 165 7.66 -19.00 3.61
N GLU A 166 8.43 -18.32 4.48
CA GLU A 166 8.21 -16.89 4.75
C GLU A 166 8.32 -16.07 3.47
N ARG A 167 9.22 -16.42 2.57
CA ARG A 167 9.42 -15.72 1.31
C ARG A 167 8.21 -15.84 0.39
N THR A 168 7.70 -17.04 0.16
CA THR A 168 6.54 -17.27 -0.71
C THR A 168 5.28 -16.59 -0.17
N ALA A 169 5.12 -16.59 1.15
CA ALA A 169 4.03 -15.90 1.81
C ALA A 169 4.12 -14.38 1.63
N LEU A 170 5.30 -13.80 1.91
CA LEU A 170 5.53 -12.37 1.75
C LEU A 170 5.42 -11.92 0.28
N ASP A 171 5.90 -12.72 -0.67
CA ASP A 171 5.76 -12.45 -2.11
C ASP A 171 4.28 -12.42 -2.53
N TRP A 172 3.44 -13.30 -1.97
CA TRP A 172 2.01 -13.31 -2.25
C TRP A 172 1.27 -12.12 -1.62
N THR A 173 1.55 -11.83 -0.35
CA THR A 173 0.93 -10.68 0.34
C THR A 173 1.39 -9.35 -0.24
N SER A 174 2.65 -9.27 -0.69
CA SER A 174 3.16 -8.10 -1.40
C SER A 174 2.39 -7.82 -2.69
N LYS A 175 1.96 -8.84 -3.45
CA LYS A 175 1.11 -8.64 -4.64
C LYS A 175 -0.18 -7.90 -4.29
N GLN A 176 -0.77 -8.17 -3.12
CA GLN A 176 -1.96 -7.46 -2.64
C GLN A 176 -1.62 -5.99 -2.33
N ALA A 177 -0.49 -5.73 -1.67
CA ALA A 177 -0.02 -4.38 -1.40
C ALA A 177 0.27 -3.58 -2.68
N TYR A 178 0.75 -4.22 -3.75
CA TYR A 178 0.93 -3.58 -5.06
C TYR A 178 -0.39 -3.18 -5.72
N ILE A 179 -1.46 -3.98 -5.56
CA ILE A 179 -2.81 -3.60 -6.03
C ILE A 179 -3.26 -2.33 -5.31
N VAL A 180 -3.08 -2.30 -3.99
CA VAL A 180 -3.41 -1.14 -3.14
C VAL A 180 -2.64 0.11 -3.58
N MET A 181 -1.32 0.00 -3.74
CA MET A 181 -0.46 1.09 -4.23
C MET A 181 -0.91 1.58 -5.62
N ALA A 182 -1.22 0.68 -6.53
CA ALA A 182 -1.65 1.04 -7.89
C ALA A 182 -2.95 1.83 -7.89
N ASN A 183 -3.91 1.46 -7.04
CA ASN A 183 -5.17 2.19 -6.88
C ASN A 183 -4.96 3.58 -6.27
N MET A 184 -4.12 3.70 -5.23
CA MET A 184 -3.73 5.01 -4.68
C MET A 184 -3.10 5.91 -5.73
N MET A 185 -2.17 5.38 -6.54
CA MET A 185 -1.51 6.13 -7.61
C MET A 185 -2.47 6.53 -8.73
N THR A 186 -3.47 5.73 -9.02
CA THR A 186 -4.51 6.03 -10.01
C THR A 186 -5.41 7.16 -9.50
N MET A 187 -5.85 7.08 -8.24
CA MET A 187 -6.62 8.15 -7.60
C MET A 187 -5.83 9.45 -7.55
N ALA A 188 -4.56 9.39 -7.13
CA ALA A 188 -3.67 10.56 -7.12
C ALA A 188 -3.59 11.23 -8.50
N ALA A 189 -3.37 10.45 -9.55
CA ALA A 189 -3.31 10.97 -10.91
C ALA A 189 -4.62 11.61 -11.37
N TYR A 190 -5.76 11.03 -11.01
CA TYR A 190 -7.07 11.60 -11.27
C TYR A 190 -7.25 12.97 -10.59
N MET A 191 -6.68 13.15 -9.40
CA MET A 191 -6.71 14.39 -8.64
C MET A 191 -5.59 15.38 -9.01
N GLY A 192 -4.75 15.06 -10.02
CA GLY A 192 -3.62 15.91 -10.41
C GLY A 192 -2.42 15.84 -9.45
N ILE A 193 -2.38 14.83 -8.60
CA ILE A 193 -1.28 14.56 -7.67
C ILE A 193 -0.30 13.60 -8.33
N ASP A 194 0.98 13.94 -8.26
CA ASP A 194 2.06 13.10 -8.77
C ASP A 194 2.44 12.00 -7.81
N SER A 195 2.97 10.91 -8.38
CA SER A 195 3.44 9.78 -7.58
C SER A 195 4.65 9.09 -8.20
N CYS A 196 5.41 8.39 -7.37
CA CYS A 196 6.50 7.52 -7.81
C CYS A 196 6.51 6.23 -6.99
N PRO A 197 6.29 5.04 -7.60
CA PRO A 197 6.50 3.77 -6.93
C PRO A 197 8.00 3.50 -6.79
N LEU A 198 8.42 2.89 -5.69
CA LEU A 198 9.80 2.78 -5.27
C LEU A 198 10.10 1.37 -4.76
N GLU A 199 10.99 0.66 -5.45
CA GLU A 199 11.56 -0.63 -5.04
C GLU A 199 13.06 -0.54 -4.73
N GLY A 200 13.68 0.61 -5.03
CA GLY A 200 15.11 0.81 -4.87
C GLY A 200 15.51 1.07 -3.42
N PHE A 201 15.40 0.08 -2.57
CA PHE A 201 15.82 0.11 -1.17
C PHE A 201 16.39 -1.24 -0.73
N ASN A 202 17.15 -1.25 0.37
CA ASN A 202 17.58 -2.47 1.05
C ASN A 202 16.48 -2.91 2.03
N PRO A 203 15.79 -4.04 1.80
CA PRO A 203 14.69 -4.48 2.67
C PRO A 203 15.12 -4.79 4.10
N ALA A 204 16.29 -5.38 4.29
CA ALA A 204 16.79 -5.74 5.62
C ALA A 204 17.09 -4.49 6.46
N ASP A 205 17.85 -3.54 5.91
CA ASP A 205 18.19 -2.31 6.60
C ASP A 205 16.97 -1.43 6.87
N MET A 206 16.04 -1.34 5.90
CA MET A 206 14.79 -0.60 6.10
C MET A 206 13.90 -1.25 7.17
N THR A 207 13.84 -2.58 7.21
CA THR A 207 13.09 -3.30 8.25
C THR A 207 13.71 -3.06 9.63
N ARG A 208 15.03 -3.14 9.74
CA ARG A 208 15.75 -2.83 10.98
C ARG A 208 15.47 -1.39 11.43
N LEU A 209 15.65 -0.41 10.55
CA LEU A 209 15.43 0.99 10.88
C LEU A 209 13.99 1.26 11.31
N LEU A 210 13.01 0.91 10.48
CA LEU A 210 11.61 1.28 10.72
C LEU A 210 10.92 0.37 11.73
N GLY A 211 11.23 -0.92 11.73
CA GLY A 211 10.58 -1.91 12.59
C GLY A 211 11.27 -2.08 13.94
N GLU A 212 12.60 -2.22 13.95
CA GLU A 212 13.34 -2.56 15.19
C GLU A 212 13.83 -1.32 15.95
N GLU A 213 14.35 -0.30 15.24
CA GLU A 213 14.86 0.91 15.89
C GLU A 213 13.74 1.93 16.19
N HIS A 214 12.87 2.19 15.23
CA HIS A 214 11.75 3.15 15.39
C HIS A 214 10.45 2.50 15.87
N HIS A 215 10.34 1.18 15.90
CA HIS A 215 9.14 0.44 16.35
C HIS A 215 7.84 0.88 15.65
N LEU A 216 7.90 1.22 14.35
CA LEU A 216 6.73 1.67 13.60
C LEU A 216 5.81 0.52 13.22
N PHE A 217 6.34 -0.70 13.17
CA PHE A 217 5.58 -1.93 12.96
C PHE A 217 6.26 -3.13 13.64
N ASP A 218 5.49 -4.17 13.89
CA ASP A 218 6.02 -5.43 14.42
C ASP A 218 6.61 -6.27 13.29
N THR A 219 7.91 -6.49 13.34
CA THR A 219 8.66 -7.26 12.33
C THR A 219 8.33 -8.75 12.31
N ARG A 220 7.63 -9.27 13.33
CA ARG A 220 7.12 -10.65 13.35
C ARG A 220 5.94 -10.80 12.40
N HIS A 221 5.09 -9.77 12.31
CA HIS A 221 3.85 -9.77 11.54
C HIS A 221 4.00 -9.16 10.15
N TYR A 222 4.92 -8.22 9.97
CA TYR A 222 5.01 -7.45 8.73
C TYR A 222 6.41 -7.49 8.11
N GLY A 223 6.43 -7.50 6.77
CA GLY A 223 7.58 -7.15 5.95
C GLY A 223 7.27 -5.94 5.07
N ILE A 224 8.30 -5.26 4.57
CA ILE A 224 8.14 -4.15 3.65
C ILE A 224 7.95 -4.71 2.24
N ALA A 225 6.81 -4.41 1.60
CA ALA A 225 6.49 -4.83 0.24
C ALA A 225 7.06 -3.86 -0.80
N VAL A 226 6.70 -2.58 -0.67
CA VAL A 226 7.04 -1.53 -1.64
C VAL A 226 6.85 -0.17 -0.97
N MET A 227 7.38 0.89 -1.58
CA MET A 227 7.18 2.26 -1.13
C MET A 227 6.61 3.11 -2.26
N ALA A 228 5.98 4.24 -1.92
CA ALA A 228 5.60 5.25 -2.90
C ALA A 228 5.72 6.65 -2.31
N ALA A 229 6.09 7.59 -3.17
CA ALA A 229 6.09 9.01 -2.88
C ALA A 229 4.92 9.70 -3.57
N PHE A 230 4.26 10.65 -2.90
CA PHE A 230 3.16 11.45 -3.42
C PHE A 230 3.45 12.94 -3.20
N GLY A 231 3.10 13.77 -4.17
CA GLY A 231 3.35 15.21 -4.12
C GLY A 231 3.07 15.87 -5.47
N TYR A 232 3.70 16.96 -5.71
CA TYR A 232 3.60 17.69 -6.98
C TYR A 232 4.97 17.75 -7.63
N ARG A 233 5.03 17.53 -8.96
CA ARG A 233 6.30 17.58 -9.69
C ARG A 233 6.90 18.99 -9.71
N ALA A 234 8.22 19.06 -9.53
CA ALA A 234 8.97 20.31 -9.64
C ALA A 234 9.43 20.61 -11.08
N GLU A 235 9.35 19.63 -11.96
CA GLU A 235 9.80 19.74 -13.36
C GLU A 235 8.94 18.87 -14.28
N THR A 236 8.88 19.23 -15.55
CA THR A 236 8.23 18.45 -16.60
C THR A 236 8.96 17.11 -16.80
N PRO A 237 8.26 16.01 -17.08
CA PRO A 237 8.90 14.74 -17.43
C PRO A 237 9.91 14.92 -18.59
N HIS A 238 11.10 14.33 -18.45
CA HIS A 238 12.17 14.44 -19.46
C HIS A 238 11.84 13.77 -20.80
N ARG A 239 10.86 12.87 -20.81
CA ARG A 239 10.41 12.12 -21.98
C ARG A 239 8.97 11.68 -21.84
N ASP A 240 8.35 11.42 -22.96
CA ASP A 240 7.05 10.81 -23.00
C ASP A 240 7.07 9.38 -22.43
N LYS A 241 5.92 8.93 -21.98
CA LYS A 241 5.74 7.58 -21.48
C LYS A 241 5.84 6.56 -22.60
N SER A 242 6.85 5.71 -22.55
CA SER A 242 6.98 4.60 -23.49
C SER A 242 6.30 3.32 -22.98
N ARG A 243 5.60 2.64 -23.84
CA ARG A 243 5.00 1.32 -23.58
C ARG A 243 5.12 0.49 -24.85
N LYS A 244 5.21 -0.83 -24.69
CA LYS A 244 5.11 -1.74 -25.81
C LYS A 244 3.71 -1.64 -26.44
N PRO A 245 3.56 -1.97 -27.74
CA PRO A 245 2.27 -2.02 -28.39
C PRO A 245 1.28 -2.94 -27.66
N LEU A 246 0.00 -2.62 -27.71
CA LEU A 246 -1.03 -3.42 -27.05
C LEU A 246 -1.05 -4.87 -27.56
N SER A 247 -0.78 -5.08 -28.82
CA SER A 247 -0.71 -6.40 -29.49
C SER A 247 0.37 -7.32 -28.93
N GLU A 248 1.42 -6.78 -28.30
CA GLU A 248 2.44 -7.59 -27.60
C GLU A 248 2.03 -8.00 -26.19
N SER A 249 0.93 -7.42 -25.70
CA SER A 249 0.48 -7.64 -24.31
C SER A 249 -0.86 -8.33 -24.23
N VAL A 250 -1.64 -8.29 -25.30
CA VAL A 250 -3.03 -8.78 -25.32
C VAL A 250 -3.25 -9.66 -26.55
N GLU A 251 -3.70 -10.86 -26.29
CA GLU A 251 -4.16 -11.80 -27.31
C GLU A 251 -5.65 -12.09 -27.10
N TRP A 252 -6.43 -12.02 -28.17
CA TRP A 252 -7.86 -12.31 -28.15
C TRP A 252 -8.10 -13.78 -28.54
N VAL A 253 -8.50 -14.59 -27.59
CA VAL A 253 -8.99 -15.95 -27.83
C VAL A 253 -10.50 -15.88 -27.94
N ARG A 254 -11.05 -16.17 -29.14
CA ARG A 254 -12.49 -16.06 -29.46
C ARG A 254 -13.05 -17.40 -29.91
#